data_4fda92880d548f7a030374168f50a599
#
_entry.id   4fda92880d548f7a030374168f50a599
#
_cell.length_a   1.000
_cell.length_b   1.000
_cell.length_c   1.000
_cell.angle_alpha   90.00
_cell.angle_beta   90.00
_cell.angle_gamma   90.00
#
_symmetry.space_group_name_H-M   'P 1'
#
loop_
_entity.id
_entity.type
_entity.pdbx_description
1 polymer ?
#
loop_
_entity_poly.entity_id
_entity_poly.type
_entity_poly.pdbx_seq_one_letter_code
_entity_poly.pdbx_strand_id
1 'polypeptide(L)'
;MERDRYIEVKFGGPERATRIYDAVKAVGAGEGIDFHFERIRRTPNTLASHRLLRKAARHGLQGVALDALFDAYFIRGLDIGDPAVLAEIGAGVGIPDMAGFLANGEGIEEVKGEDGLARRQGINGVPCFIFNGRFLLSGAQEPESFFQLFDLAREDEASALRESAR
;
A
#
# COMPACT_ATOMS: atom_id res chain seq x y z
N MET A 1 -2.80 -14.04 9.81
CA MET A 1 -1.88 -15.23 9.88
C MET A 1 -0.81 -14.94 10.91
N GLU A 2 -0.39 -15.94 11.69
CA GLU A 2 0.75 -15.78 12.60
C GLU A 2 2.03 -15.44 11.80
N ARG A 3 2.86 -14.56 12.35
CA ARG A 3 4.04 -14.02 11.65
C ARG A 3 5.05 -15.09 11.28
N ASP A 4 5.33 -16.02 12.19
CA ASP A 4 6.31 -17.09 11.96
C ASP A 4 5.90 -18.00 10.81
N ARG A 5 4.61 -18.37 10.75
CA ARG A 5 4.08 -19.15 9.63
C ARG A 5 4.17 -18.40 8.30
N TYR A 6 3.93 -17.09 8.29
CA TYR A 6 4.10 -16.28 7.09
C TYR A 6 5.56 -16.24 6.63
N ILE A 7 6.50 -16.08 7.56
CA ILE A 7 7.94 -16.07 7.30
C ILE A 7 8.38 -17.39 6.67
N GLU A 8 7.92 -18.51 7.23
CA GLU A 8 8.23 -19.84 6.70
C GLU A 8 7.73 -20.00 5.26
N VAL A 9 6.47 -19.67 5.02
CA VAL A 9 5.84 -19.85 3.69
C VAL A 9 6.44 -18.90 2.63
N LYS A 10 6.71 -17.65 3.00
CA LYS A 10 7.14 -16.63 2.03
C LYS A 10 8.64 -16.62 1.78
N PHE A 11 9.44 -16.86 2.81
CA PHE A 11 10.89 -16.70 2.75
C PHE A 11 11.64 -18.03 2.88
N GLY A 12 10.96 -19.12 3.25
CA GLY A 12 11.59 -20.41 3.49
C GLY A 12 12.35 -20.46 4.81
N GLY A 13 11.94 -19.64 5.79
CA GLY A 13 12.46 -19.68 7.15
C GLY A 13 13.00 -18.35 7.69
N PRO A 14 13.27 -18.32 9.01
CA PRO A 14 13.61 -17.07 9.73
C PRO A 14 14.95 -16.48 9.32
N GLU A 15 15.97 -17.29 9.03
CA GLU A 15 17.31 -16.78 8.69
C GLU A 15 17.29 -15.93 7.40
N ARG A 16 16.55 -16.38 6.39
CA ARG A 16 16.41 -15.64 5.15
C ARG A 16 15.58 -14.38 5.33
N ALA A 17 14.52 -14.46 6.12
CA ALA A 17 13.70 -13.31 6.47
C ALA A 17 14.50 -12.25 7.22
N THR A 18 15.33 -12.65 8.20
CA THR A 18 16.18 -11.72 8.96
C THR A 18 17.10 -10.94 8.04
N ARG A 19 17.82 -11.61 7.13
CA ARG A 19 18.70 -10.92 6.17
C ARG A 19 17.97 -9.89 5.32
N ILE A 20 16.75 -10.22 4.87
CA ILE A 20 15.93 -9.30 4.07
C ILE A 20 15.48 -8.12 4.92
N TYR A 21 15.00 -8.37 6.15
CA TYR A 21 14.54 -7.30 7.04
C TYR A 21 15.67 -6.39 7.50
N ASP A 22 16.87 -6.92 7.74
CA ASP A 22 18.04 -6.12 8.10
C ASP A 22 18.43 -5.19 6.94
N ALA A 23 18.39 -5.68 5.70
CA ALA A 23 18.62 -4.84 4.53
C ALA A 23 17.58 -3.73 4.40
N VAL A 24 16.29 -4.05 4.60
CA VAL A 24 15.21 -3.05 4.58
C VAL A 24 15.34 -2.04 5.73
N LYS A 25 15.71 -2.49 6.94
CA LYS A 25 16.00 -1.59 8.07
C LYS A 25 17.13 -0.62 7.76
N ALA A 26 18.22 -1.11 7.13
CA ALA A 26 19.36 -0.26 6.78
C ALA A 26 18.97 0.84 5.77
N VAL A 27 18.17 0.50 4.74
CA VAL A 27 17.64 1.48 3.79
C VAL A 27 16.70 2.45 4.49
N GLY A 28 15.77 1.96 5.30
CA GLY A 28 14.82 2.79 6.04
C GLY A 28 15.51 3.78 6.98
N ALA A 29 16.57 3.35 7.68
CA ALA A 29 17.35 4.22 8.55
C ALA A 29 18.01 5.39 7.78
N GLY A 30 18.44 5.16 6.54
CA GLY A 30 18.94 6.19 5.63
C GLY A 30 17.88 7.22 5.26
N GLU A 31 16.61 6.82 5.24
CA GLU A 31 15.44 7.65 4.95
C GLU A 31 14.75 8.18 6.24
N GLY A 32 15.33 7.97 7.41
CA GLY A 32 14.78 8.40 8.70
C GLY A 32 13.63 7.52 9.21
N ILE A 33 13.48 6.29 8.72
CA ILE A 33 12.43 5.35 9.14
C ILE A 33 13.04 4.28 10.04
N ASP A 34 12.58 4.22 11.30
CA ASP A 34 13.00 3.22 12.28
C ASP A 34 12.06 2.00 12.30
N PHE A 35 12.28 1.08 11.38
CA PHE A 35 11.46 -0.13 11.27
C PHE A 35 11.64 -1.09 12.45
N HIS A 36 10.53 -1.54 13.04
CA HIS A 36 10.46 -2.49 14.14
C HIS A 36 9.79 -3.81 13.75
N PHE A 37 10.34 -4.54 12.78
CA PHE A 37 9.79 -5.82 12.31
C PHE A 37 9.65 -6.88 13.41
N GLU A 38 10.48 -6.81 14.45
CA GLU A 38 10.44 -7.70 15.62
C GLU A 38 9.19 -7.51 16.48
N ARG A 39 8.51 -6.38 16.39
CA ARG A 39 7.24 -6.11 17.10
C ARG A 39 6.03 -6.72 16.40
N ILE A 40 6.16 -7.03 15.13
CA ILE A 40 5.05 -7.55 14.32
C ILE A 40 4.78 -9.01 14.69
N ARG A 41 3.63 -9.30 15.29
CA ARG A 41 3.21 -10.65 15.71
C ARG A 41 2.34 -11.34 14.65
N ARG A 42 1.64 -10.58 13.84
CA ARG A 42 0.72 -11.10 12.82
C ARG A 42 0.93 -10.42 11.48
N THR A 43 0.82 -11.19 10.40
CA THR A 43 0.67 -10.64 9.06
C THR A 43 -0.83 -10.47 8.80
N PRO A 44 -1.32 -9.21 8.71
CA PRO A 44 -2.74 -8.91 8.62
C PRO A 44 -3.35 -9.29 7.27
N ASN A 45 -4.69 -9.44 7.26
CA ASN A 45 -5.46 -9.22 6.04
C ASN A 45 -5.77 -7.72 5.97
N THR A 46 -5.29 -7.06 4.93
CA THR A 46 -5.36 -5.60 4.81
C THR A 46 -6.66 -5.09 4.18
N LEU A 47 -7.66 -5.95 3.92
CA LEU A 47 -8.95 -5.54 3.34
C LEU A 47 -9.60 -4.41 4.16
N ALA A 48 -9.63 -4.55 5.49
CA ALA A 48 -10.21 -3.54 6.38
C ALA A 48 -9.40 -2.23 6.40
N SER A 49 -8.07 -2.31 6.33
CA SER A 49 -7.19 -1.14 6.20
C SER A 49 -7.47 -0.36 4.89
N HIS A 50 -7.63 -1.06 3.77
CA HIS A 50 -7.98 -0.43 2.50
C HIS A 50 -9.38 0.22 2.54
N ARG A 51 -10.34 -0.38 3.24
CA ARG A 51 -11.65 0.24 3.49
C ARG A 51 -11.51 1.54 4.29
N LEU A 52 -10.67 1.55 5.32
CA LEU A 52 -10.34 2.76 6.08
C LEU A 52 -9.78 3.85 5.16
N LEU A 53 -8.80 3.51 4.31
CA LEU A 53 -8.22 4.47 3.36
C LEU A 53 -9.25 5.03 2.37
N ARG A 54 -10.20 4.22 1.90
CA ARG A 54 -11.29 4.70 1.04
C ARG A 54 -12.22 5.67 1.79
N LYS A 55 -12.58 5.35 3.03
CA LYS A 55 -13.37 6.27 3.86
C LYS A 55 -12.59 7.55 4.12
N ALA A 56 -11.31 7.46 4.45
CA ALA A 56 -10.43 8.61 4.65
C ALA A 56 -10.36 9.53 3.41
N ALA A 57 -10.31 8.95 2.20
CA ALA A 57 -10.29 9.72 0.95
C ALA A 57 -11.53 10.59 0.78
N ARG A 58 -12.71 10.11 1.18
CA ARG A 58 -13.99 10.88 1.13
C ARG A 58 -13.94 12.11 2.06
N HIS A 59 -13.04 12.12 3.03
CA HIS A 59 -12.84 13.22 3.98
C HIS A 59 -11.57 14.04 3.70
N GLY A 60 -10.82 13.76 2.63
CA GLY A 60 -9.54 14.41 2.34
C GLY A 60 -8.39 14.01 3.29
N LEU A 61 -8.55 12.90 4.03
CA LEU A 61 -7.63 12.44 5.08
C LEU A 61 -6.83 11.19 4.69
N GLN A 62 -6.84 10.79 3.40
CA GLN A 62 -6.23 9.53 2.97
C GLN A 62 -4.73 9.45 3.28
N GLY A 63 -3.96 10.52 3.02
CA GLY A 63 -2.52 10.55 3.28
C GLY A 63 -2.21 10.38 4.77
N VAL A 64 -2.89 11.17 5.62
CA VAL A 64 -2.70 11.08 7.09
C VAL A 64 -3.09 9.70 7.62
N ALA A 65 -4.14 9.10 7.08
CA ALA A 65 -4.57 7.75 7.46
C ALA A 65 -3.56 6.68 6.99
N LEU A 66 -2.95 6.85 5.83
CA LEU A 66 -1.91 5.96 5.32
C LEU A 66 -0.66 6.00 6.21
N ASP A 67 -0.20 7.20 6.57
CA ASP A 67 0.94 7.39 7.48
C ASP A 67 0.67 6.74 8.84
N ALA A 68 -0.54 6.92 9.39
CA ALA A 68 -0.94 6.31 10.66
C ALA A 68 -0.99 4.77 10.58
N LEU A 69 -1.40 4.18 9.45
CA LEU A 69 -1.36 2.73 9.22
C LEU A 69 0.07 2.21 9.14
N PHE A 70 0.97 2.93 8.46
CA PHE A 70 2.39 2.55 8.37
C PHE A 70 3.07 2.63 9.74
N ASP A 71 2.85 3.70 10.51
CA ASP A 71 3.32 3.81 11.88
C ASP A 71 2.81 2.64 12.74
N ALA A 72 1.51 2.40 12.73
CA ALA A 72 0.89 1.33 13.50
C ALA A 72 1.52 -0.05 13.19
N TYR A 73 1.73 -0.36 11.92
CA TYR A 73 2.24 -1.68 11.52
C TYR A 73 3.75 -1.80 11.65
N PHE A 74 4.51 -0.86 11.06
CA PHE A 74 5.96 -1.00 10.93
C PHE A 74 6.75 -0.50 12.13
N ILE A 75 6.21 0.46 12.89
CA ILE A 75 6.88 1.04 14.05
C ILE A 75 6.33 0.44 15.35
N ARG A 76 5.00 0.36 15.49
CA ARG A 76 4.35 -0.12 16.71
C ARG A 76 4.05 -1.63 16.68
N GLY A 77 4.07 -2.28 15.52
CA GLY A 77 3.82 -3.72 15.36
C GLY A 77 2.37 -4.14 15.55
N LEU A 78 1.41 -3.20 15.40
CA LEU A 78 -0.01 -3.47 15.59
C LEU A 78 -0.60 -4.27 14.43
N ASP A 79 -1.64 -5.06 14.72
CA ASP A 79 -2.39 -5.78 13.68
C ASP A 79 -3.38 -4.83 12.98
N ILE A 80 -2.98 -4.27 11.84
CA ILE A 80 -3.84 -3.39 11.02
C ILE A 80 -4.97 -4.13 10.29
N GLY A 81 -5.15 -5.43 10.54
CA GLY A 81 -6.34 -6.20 10.17
C GLY A 81 -7.39 -6.24 11.28
N ASP A 82 -7.06 -5.79 12.50
CA ASP A 82 -7.97 -5.76 13.65
C ASP A 82 -8.89 -4.53 13.57
N PRO A 83 -10.22 -4.72 13.56
CA PRO A 83 -11.17 -3.62 13.53
C PRO A 83 -11.04 -2.63 14.70
N ALA A 84 -10.62 -3.08 15.88
CA ALA A 84 -10.42 -2.19 17.04
C ALA A 84 -9.24 -1.25 16.81
N VAL A 85 -8.10 -1.79 16.33
CA VAL A 85 -6.91 -0.98 15.96
C VAL A 85 -7.28 0.03 14.88
N LEU A 86 -8.02 -0.40 13.85
CA LEU A 86 -8.43 0.49 12.77
C LEU A 86 -9.43 1.58 13.22
N ALA A 87 -10.30 1.26 14.18
CA ALA A 87 -11.21 2.26 14.76
C ALA A 87 -10.42 3.33 15.55
N GLU A 88 -9.42 2.94 16.32
CA GLU A 88 -8.52 3.87 17.02
C GLU A 88 -7.73 4.76 16.05
N ILE A 89 -7.16 4.16 14.98
CA ILE A 89 -6.48 4.92 13.93
C ILE A 89 -7.44 5.92 13.29
N GLY A 90 -8.64 5.47 12.89
CA GLY A 90 -9.63 6.35 12.27
C GLY A 90 -10.02 7.52 13.17
N ALA A 91 -10.27 7.27 14.45
CA ALA A 91 -10.56 8.32 15.43
C ALA A 91 -9.39 9.29 15.59
N GLY A 92 -8.16 8.76 15.68
CA GLY A 92 -6.94 9.57 15.84
C GLY A 92 -6.68 10.52 14.67
N VAL A 93 -7.07 10.14 13.45
CA VAL A 93 -6.93 10.99 12.25
C VAL A 93 -8.18 11.80 11.92
N GLY A 94 -9.23 11.73 12.75
CA GLY A 94 -10.44 12.53 12.61
C GLY A 94 -11.50 11.94 11.66
N ILE A 95 -11.45 10.64 11.35
CA ILE A 95 -12.49 9.98 10.55
C ILE A 95 -13.65 9.59 11.47
N PRO A 96 -14.88 10.10 11.21
CA PRO A 96 -16.03 9.81 12.07
C PRO A 96 -16.51 8.36 11.90
N ASP A 97 -17.01 7.79 13.01
CA ASP A 97 -17.66 6.47 13.06
C ASP A 97 -16.93 5.35 12.28
N MET A 98 -15.64 5.19 12.53
CA MET A 98 -14.85 4.13 11.87
C MET A 98 -15.29 2.73 12.31
N ALA A 99 -15.66 2.57 13.59
CA ALA A 99 -16.13 1.28 14.12
C ALA A 99 -17.43 0.83 13.44
N GLY A 100 -18.43 1.69 13.35
CA GLY A 100 -19.70 1.40 12.66
C GLY A 100 -19.49 1.10 11.18
N PHE A 101 -18.63 1.86 10.51
CA PHE A 101 -18.27 1.63 9.12
C PHE A 101 -17.59 0.26 8.89
N LEU A 102 -16.69 -0.15 9.76
CA LEU A 102 -16.07 -1.46 9.65
C LEU A 102 -17.05 -2.60 9.91
N ALA A 103 -17.98 -2.42 10.86
CA ALA A 103 -18.97 -3.42 11.23
C ALA A 103 -20.04 -3.67 10.14
N ASN A 104 -20.44 -2.64 9.39
CA ASN A 104 -21.52 -2.74 8.39
C ASN A 104 -21.10 -3.33 7.04
N GLY A 105 -19.81 -3.62 6.83
CA GLY A 105 -19.30 -4.21 5.59
C GLY A 105 -19.18 -3.24 4.41
N GLU A 106 -19.46 -1.95 4.57
CA GLU A 106 -19.32 -0.95 3.51
C GLU A 106 -17.91 -0.90 2.94
N GLY A 107 -17.79 -0.81 1.63
CA GLY A 107 -16.49 -0.72 0.92
C GLY A 107 -15.79 -2.05 0.68
N ILE A 108 -16.36 -3.20 1.08
CA ILE A 108 -15.74 -4.52 0.86
C ILE A 108 -15.66 -4.84 -0.63
N GLU A 109 -16.79 -4.73 -1.33
CA GLU A 109 -16.86 -5.12 -2.74
C GLU A 109 -16.07 -4.16 -3.63
N GLU A 110 -16.03 -2.89 -3.29
CA GLU A 110 -15.21 -1.90 -3.99
C GLU A 110 -13.72 -2.21 -3.88
N VAL A 111 -13.21 -2.47 -2.67
CA VAL A 111 -11.79 -2.82 -2.46
C VAL A 111 -11.43 -4.12 -3.17
N LYS A 112 -12.29 -5.15 -3.08
CA LYS A 112 -12.07 -6.41 -3.81
C LYS A 112 -12.10 -6.21 -5.32
N GLY A 113 -12.99 -5.36 -5.81
CA GLY A 113 -13.12 -5.03 -7.22
C GLY A 113 -11.85 -4.35 -7.76
N GLU A 114 -11.31 -3.39 -7.02
CA GLU A 114 -10.06 -2.69 -7.35
C GLU A 114 -8.85 -3.64 -7.33
N ASP A 115 -8.69 -4.48 -6.30
CA ASP A 115 -7.63 -5.50 -6.25
C ASP A 115 -7.74 -6.48 -7.41
N GLY A 116 -8.97 -6.96 -7.70
CA GLY A 116 -9.22 -7.84 -8.82
C GLY A 116 -8.92 -7.21 -10.18
N LEU A 117 -9.21 -5.91 -10.36
CA LEU A 117 -8.88 -5.17 -11.57
C LEU A 117 -7.35 -5.05 -11.73
N ALA A 118 -6.65 -4.64 -10.68
CA ALA A 118 -5.19 -4.53 -10.69
C ALA A 118 -4.52 -5.86 -11.08
N ARG A 119 -4.97 -6.98 -10.49
CA ARG A 119 -4.45 -8.31 -10.82
C ARG A 119 -4.72 -8.71 -12.26
N ARG A 120 -5.91 -8.41 -12.80
CA ARG A 120 -6.22 -8.67 -14.24
C ARG A 120 -5.36 -7.85 -15.19
N GLN A 121 -4.90 -6.68 -14.76
CA GLN A 121 -3.94 -5.84 -15.49
C GLN A 121 -2.47 -6.30 -15.34
N GLY A 122 -2.24 -7.43 -14.65
CA GLY A 122 -0.89 -7.98 -14.44
C GLY A 122 -0.12 -7.31 -13.30
N ILE A 123 -0.76 -6.47 -12.49
CA ILE A 123 -0.13 -5.83 -11.31
C ILE A 123 -0.09 -6.86 -10.18
N ASN A 124 1.11 -7.41 -9.93
CA ASN A 124 1.33 -8.46 -8.94
C ASN A 124 2.17 -7.99 -7.74
N GLY A 125 2.54 -6.72 -7.72
CA GLY A 125 3.35 -6.13 -6.65
C GLY A 125 3.31 -4.61 -6.68
N VAL A 126 3.81 -4.01 -5.61
CA VAL A 126 3.87 -2.56 -5.39
C VAL A 126 5.30 -2.15 -5.03
N PRO A 127 5.69 -0.93 -5.36
CA PRO A 127 4.94 0.06 -6.13
C PRO A 127 4.77 -0.33 -7.61
N CYS A 128 3.70 0.15 -8.23
CA CYS A 128 3.48 0.03 -9.67
C CYS A 128 2.99 1.38 -10.19
N PHE A 129 3.67 1.92 -11.18
CA PHE A 129 3.38 3.22 -11.77
C PHE A 129 2.83 3.02 -13.17
N ILE A 130 1.72 3.68 -13.48
CA ILE A 130 1.07 3.61 -14.80
C ILE A 130 0.96 5.03 -15.36
N PHE A 131 1.56 5.25 -16.54
CA PHE A 131 1.56 6.52 -17.25
C PHE A 131 0.59 6.44 -18.41
N ASN A 132 -0.33 7.40 -18.53
CA ASN A 132 -1.37 7.51 -19.57
C ASN A 132 -2.19 6.21 -19.76
N GLY A 133 -2.28 5.34 -18.73
CA GLY A 133 -2.95 4.04 -18.83
C GLY A 133 -2.26 3.01 -19.73
N ARG A 134 -1.03 3.28 -20.23
CA ARG A 134 -0.33 2.48 -21.27
C ARG A 134 1.05 2.01 -20.87
N PHE A 135 1.85 2.87 -20.23
CA PHE A 135 3.23 2.56 -19.87
C PHE A 135 3.30 2.18 -18.40
N LEU A 136 3.92 1.06 -18.10
CA LEU A 136 3.97 0.50 -16.75
C LEU A 136 5.42 0.39 -16.27
N LEU A 137 5.67 0.85 -15.03
CA LEU A 137 6.90 0.67 -14.30
C LEU A 137 6.61 -0.06 -12.99
N SER A 138 7.19 -1.24 -12.82
CA SER A 138 6.97 -2.07 -11.62
C SER A 138 8.18 -2.06 -10.70
N GLY A 139 7.91 -2.02 -9.40
CA GLY A 139 8.92 -2.00 -8.35
C GLY A 139 9.43 -0.59 -8.03
N ALA A 140 10.12 -0.49 -6.89
CA ALA A 140 10.89 0.71 -6.56
C ALA A 140 12.08 0.81 -7.51
N GLN A 141 12.22 1.97 -8.14
CA GLN A 141 13.22 2.24 -9.18
C GLN A 141 13.92 3.55 -8.86
N GLU A 142 15.15 3.69 -9.36
CA GLU A 142 15.88 4.95 -9.30
C GLU A 142 15.16 6.04 -10.12
N PRO A 143 15.25 7.32 -9.71
CA PRO A 143 14.56 8.42 -10.39
C PRO A 143 14.77 8.49 -11.89
N GLU A 144 15.96 8.11 -12.37
CA GLU A 144 16.34 8.13 -13.78
C GLU A 144 15.46 7.22 -14.64
N SER A 145 14.96 6.13 -14.08
CA SER A 145 14.05 5.21 -14.77
C SER A 145 12.71 5.85 -15.16
N PHE A 146 12.33 6.92 -14.47
CA PHE A 146 11.08 7.63 -14.73
C PHE A 146 11.18 8.61 -15.92
N PHE A 147 12.36 9.16 -16.19
CA PHE A 147 12.52 10.20 -17.23
C PHE A 147 12.12 9.72 -18.60
N GLN A 148 12.54 8.52 -18.99
CA GLN A 148 12.14 7.93 -20.27
C GLN A 148 10.62 7.72 -20.38
N LEU A 149 9.97 7.35 -19.28
CA LEU A 149 8.52 7.14 -19.26
C LEU A 149 7.74 8.45 -19.31
N PHE A 150 8.25 9.52 -18.70
CA PHE A 150 7.68 10.86 -18.83
C PHE A 150 7.76 11.35 -20.29
N ASP A 151 8.88 11.10 -20.98
CA ASP A 151 9.03 11.48 -22.39
C ASP A 151 8.07 10.70 -23.29
N LEU A 152 7.99 9.37 -23.12
CA LEU A 152 7.03 8.52 -23.83
C LEU A 152 5.57 8.93 -23.58
N ALA A 153 5.23 9.24 -22.33
CA ALA A 153 3.86 9.67 -21.99
C ALA A 153 3.50 11.01 -22.64
N ARG A 154 4.44 11.97 -22.70
CA ARG A 154 4.26 13.25 -23.38
C ARG A 154 4.09 13.09 -24.90
N GLU A 155 4.89 12.22 -25.52
CA GLU A 155 4.78 11.94 -26.97
C GLU A 155 3.45 11.28 -27.32
N ASP A 156 3.00 10.34 -26.48
CA ASP A 156 1.71 9.66 -26.62
C ASP A 156 0.54 10.65 -26.52
N GLU A 157 0.55 11.54 -25.53
CA GLU A 157 -0.46 12.59 -25.37
C GLU A 157 -0.49 13.55 -26.57
N ALA A 158 0.68 14.00 -27.03
CA ALA A 158 0.79 14.87 -28.19
C ALA A 158 0.28 14.21 -29.49
N SER A 159 0.46 12.90 -29.61
CA SER A 159 -0.05 12.12 -30.76
C SER A 159 -1.57 11.98 -30.71
N ALA A 160 -2.14 11.67 -29.54
CA ALA A 160 -3.57 11.57 -29.33
C ALA A 160 -4.29 12.91 -29.61
N LEU A 161 -3.70 14.04 -29.21
CA LEU A 161 -4.23 15.37 -29.50
C LEU A 161 -4.23 15.70 -31.00
N ARG A 162 -3.22 15.26 -31.75
CA ARG A 162 -3.15 15.46 -33.21
C ARG A 162 -4.19 14.62 -33.98
N GLU A 163 -4.47 13.41 -33.46
CA GLU A 163 -5.48 12.53 -34.06
C GLU A 163 -6.91 13.04 -33.79
N SER A 164 -7.17 13.59 -32.61
CA SER A 164 -8.49 14.17 -32.27
C SER A 164 -8.80 15.49 -32.96
N ALA A 165 -7.79 16.18 -33.53
CA ALA A 165 -7.94 17.44 -34.25
C ALA A 165 -8.14 17.26 -35.76
N ARG A 166 -8.21 16.02 -36.26
CA ARG A 166 -8.47 15.68 -37.68
C ARG A 166 -9.90 15.19 -37.87
#